data_612c6878fbc59909ea78c9a6e415ff49
#
_entry.id   612c6878fbc59909ea78c9a6e415ff49
#
_cell.length_a   1.000
_cell.length_b   1.000
_cell.length_c   1.000
_cell.angle_alpha   90.00
_cell.angle_beta   90.00
_cell.angle_gamma   90.00
#
_symmetry.space_group_name_H-M   'P 1'
#
loop_
_entity.id
_entity.type
_entity.pdbx_description
1 polymer ?
#
loop_
_entity_poly.entity_id
_entity_poly.type
_entity_poly.pdbx_seq_one_letter_code
_entity_poly.pdbx_strand_id
1 'polypeptide(L)'
;GDVYKRQEPSYANIIVIAILVTASTLLDFFESYRSNKAAEKLREIVETTTTVIRDNKEINIPVKNVTLGDIVLLSAGSIIPADLRIIESKDLYVGQASLTGESDNIKKTVELENNQEELDSISDFDNICFMGTNVVSGSAKGVVIKIGDSTYFGKIANTVTSGKEKTAFQKGIESISKLLIRICLLYT
;
A
#
# COMPACT_ATOMS: atom_id res chain seq x y z
N GLY A 1 13.57 64.65 21.61
CA GLY A 1 13.30 64.16 22.95
C GLY A 1 12.19 63.14 22.94
N ASP A 2 12.54 61.94 23.34
CA ASP A 2 11.70 60.94 23.99
C ASP A 2 10.33 60.55 23.40
N VAL A 3 10.36 59.59 22.51
CA VAL A 3 9.15 58.82 22.14
C VAL A 3 9.42 57.30 22.25
N TYR A 4 10.16 56.86 23.23
CA TYR A 4 10.15 55.46 23.66
C TYR A 4 9.39 55.38 25.00
N LYS A 5 8.07 55.56 24.93
CA LYS A 5 7.17 55.21 26.02
C LYS A 5 7.30 53.67 26.19
N ARG A 6 7.91 53.27 27.28
CA ARG A 6 8.03 51.90 27.78
C ARG A 6 6.65 51.24 27.64
N GLN A 7 6.51 50.37 26.60
CA GLN A 7 5.30 49.55 26.46
C GLN A 7 5.32 48.57 27.62
N GLU A 8 4.44 48.77 28.58
CA GLU A 8 4.19 47.71 29.59
C GLU A 8 3.72 46.48 28.86
N PRO A 9 4.24 45.29 29.20
CA PRO A 9 3.83 44.05 28.55
C PRO A 9 2.34 43.84 28.78
N SER A 10 1.54 43.99 27.72
CA SER A 10 0.09 43.81 27.78
C SER A 10 -0.24 42.33 27.88
N TYR A 11 -0.30 41.80 29.10
CA TYR A 11 -0.69 40.38 29.36
C TYR A 11 -2.03 40.06 28.71
N ALA A 12 -2.94 41.02 28.57
CA ALA A 12 -4.21 40.84 27.87
C ALA A 12 -4.03 40.43 26.41
N ASN A 13 -3.08 41.00 25.68
CA ASN A 13 -2.80 40.67 24.30
C ASN A 13 -2.20 39.26 24.19
N ILE A 14 -1.35 38.87 25.12
CA ILE A 14 -0.75 37.52 25.18
C ILE A 14 -1.83 36.47 25.40
N ILE A 15 -2.75 36.70 26.32
CA ILE A 15 -3.86 35.81 26.63
C ILE A 15 -4.79 35.66 25.43
N VAL A 16 -5.14 36.77 24.73
CA VAL A 16 -5.99 36.71 23.53
C VAL A 16 -5.33 35.89 22.44
N ILE A 17 -4.03 36.14 22.18
CA ILE A 17 -3.28 35.38 21.16
C ILE A 17 -3.23 33.88 21.53
N ALA A 18 -2.96 33.55 22.79
CA ALA A 18 -2.93 32.17 23.27
C ALA A 18 -4.29 31.46 23.09
N ILE A 19 -5.39 32.15 23.38
CA ILE A 19 -6.75 31.61 23.18
C ILE A 19 -7.01 31.39 21.68
N LEU A 20 -6.67 32.36 20.81
CA LEU A 20 -6.87 32.23 19.38
C LEU A 20 -6.05 31.08 18.77
N VAL A 21 -4.80 30.94 19.15
CA VAL A 21 -3.93 29.84 18.68
C VAL A 21 -4.46 28.51 19.15
N THR A 22 -4.88 28.41 20.42
CA THR A 22 -5.45 27.17 20.97
C THR A 22 -6.76 26.81 20.26
N ALA A 23 -7.65 27.76 20.05
CA ALA A 23 -8.91 27.55 19.35
C ALA A 23 -8.69 27.12 17.90
N SER A 24 -7.75 27.76 17.18
CA SER A 24 -7.39 27.40 15.81
C SER A 24 -6.85 25.97 15.73
N THR A 25 -5.90 25.60 16.60
CA THR A 25 -5.32 24.25 16.63
C THR A 25 -6.36 23.17 16.96
N LEU A 26 -7.31 23.46 17.83
CA LEU A 26 -8.41 22.54 18.14
C LEU A 26 -9.34 22.38 16.92
N LEU A 27 -9.70 23.45 16.23
CA LEU A 27 -10.52 23.39 15.01
C LEU A 27 -9.82 22.57 13.93
N ASP A 28 -8.54 22.85 13.64
CA ASP A 28 -7.75 22.10 12.66
C ASP A 28 -7.66 20.62 13.01
N PHE A 29 -7.50 20.29 14.28
CA PHE A 29 -7.51 18.90 14.77
C PHE A 29 -8.86 18.23 14.51
N PHE A 30 -9.97 18.89 14.84
CA PHE A 30 -11.32 18.33 14.62
C PHE A 30 -11.63 18.14 13.13
N GLU A 31 -11.28 19.10 12.29
CA GLU A 31 -11.45 19.01 10.83
C GLU A 31 -10.61 17.87 10.24
N SER A 32 -9.34 17.79 10.60
CA SER A 32 -8.45 16.70 10.15
C SER A 32 -8.95 15.34 10.61
N TYR A 33 -9.38 15.21 11.85
CA TYR A 33 -9.93 13.96 12.39
C TYR A 33 -11.19 13.52 11.64
N ARG A 34 -12.11 14.46 11.42
CA ARG A 34 -13.37 14.20 10.70
C ARG A 34 -13.13 13.84 9.23
N SER A 35 -12.21 14.55 8.56
CA SER A 35 -11.83 14.31 7.17
C SER A 35 -11.18 12.93 7.00
N ASN A 36 -10.23 12.58 7.87
CA ASN A 36 -9.56 11.27 7.83
C ASN A 36 -10.54 10.13 8.04
N LYS A 37 -11.48 10.26 8.97
CA LYS A 37 -12.50 9.24 9.24
C LYS A 37 -13.47 9.07 8.06
N ALA A 38 -13.80 10.15 7.34
CA ALA A 38 -14.62 10.07 6.14
C ALA A 38 -13.86 9.39 4.98
N ALA A 39 -12.58 9.71 4.80
CA ALA A 39 -11.71 9.07 3.81
C ALA A 39 -11.52 7.57 4.08
N GLU A 40 -11.41 7.19 5.36
CA GLU A 40 -11.27 5.79 5.76
C GLU A 40 -12.53 4.97 5.44
N LYS A 41 -13.71 5.52 5.71
CA LYS A 41 -14.98 4.89 5.31
C LYS A 41 -15.12 4.72 3.80
N LEU A 42 -14.65 5.68 2.99
CA LEU A 42 -14.65 5.56 1.54
C LEU A 42 -13.68 4.48 1.06
N ARG A 43 -12.55 4.29 1.72
CA ARG A 43 -11.60 3.20 1.41
C ARG A 43 -12.20 1.83 1.71
N GLU A 44 -12.94 1.68 2.81
CA GLU A 44 -13.63 0.43 3.15
C GLU A 44 -14.67 0.02 2.11
N ILE A 45 -15.35 0.99 1.46
CA ILE A 45 -16.36 0.71 0.43
C ILE A 45 -15.74 0.18 -0.88
N VAL A 46 -14.47 0.51 -1.16
CA VAL A 46 -13.75 0.14 -2.39
C VAL A 46 -12.76 -1.01 -2.13
N GLU A 47 -12.84 -1.69 -0.97
CA GLU A 47 -11.98 -2.82 -0.69
C GLU A 47 -12.19 -3.94 -1.72
N THR A 48 -11.11 -4.34 -2.37
CA THR A 48 -11.10 -5.51 -3.25
C THR A 48 -11.36 -6.76 -2.41
N THR A 49 -12.37 -7.52 -2.80
CA THR A 49 -12.74 -8.77 -2.14
C THR A 49 -12.35 -9.97 -3.00
N THR A 50 -12.20 -11.12 -2.37
CA THR A 50 -11.94 -12.40 -3.02
C THR A 50 -12.76 -13.50 -2.36
N THR A 51 -13.13 -14.51 -3.13
CA THR A 51 -13.87 -15.68 -2.61
C THR A 51 -12.88 -16.74 -2.18
N VAL A 52 -13.01 -17.18 -0.95
CA VAL A 52 -12.22 -18.30 -0.37
C VAL A 52 -13.12 -19.41 0.10
N ILE A 53 -12.56 -20.62 0.16
CA ILE A 53 -13.23 -21.78 0.75
C ILE A 53 -12.63 -22.02 2.14
N ARG A 54 -13.46 -21.86 3.17
CA ARG A 54 -13.13 -22.21 4.57
C ARG A 54 -14.23 -23.10 5.12
N ASP A 55 -13.87 -24.17 5.80
CA ASP A 55 -14.84 -25.14 6.36
C ASP A 55 -15.86 -25.65 5.32
N ASN A 56 -15.39 -25.93 4.10
CA ASN A 56 -16.21 -26.37 2.95
C ASN A 56 -17.31 -25.34 2.53
N LYS A 57 -17.16 -24.08 2.89
CA LYS A 57 -18.09 -23.00 2.51
C LYS A 57 -17.34 -21.92 1.74
N GLU A 58 -17.99 -21.43 0.70
CA GLU A 58 -17.51 -20.25 -0.02
C GLU A 58 -17.85 -18.99 0.75
N ILE A 59 -16.85 -18.19 1.03
CA ILE A 59 -16.98 -16.94 1.79
C ILE A 59 -16.26 -15.83 1.00
N ASN A 60 -16.94 -14.71 0.83
CA ASN A 60 -16.31 -13.53 0.24
C ASN A 60 -15.66 -12.69 1.34
N ILE A 61 -14.34 -12.49 1.25
CA ILE A 61 -13.56 -11.75 2.24
C ILE A 61 -12.74 -10.64 1.60
N PRO A 62 -12.44 -9.55 2.32
CA PRO A 62 -11.45 -8.57 1.89
C PRO A 62 -10.09 -9.22 1.65
N VAL A 63 -9.38 -8.79 0.60
CA VAL A 63 -8.06 -9.34 0.24
C VAL A 63 -7.07 -9.27 1.41
N LYS A 64 -7.15 -8.22 2.23
CA LYS A 64 -6.31 -8.07 3.44
C LYS A 64 -6.49 -9.18 4.49
N ASN A 65 -7.61 -9.90 4.45
CA ASN A 65 -7.96 -10.97 5.38
C ASN A 65 -7.62 -12.38 4.85
N VAL A 66 -6.97 -12.45 3.67
CA VAL A 66 -6.47 -13.70 3.12
C VAL A 66 -5.28 -14.19 3.92
N THR A 67 -5.27 -15.47 4.27
CA THR A 67 -4.22 -16.11 5.07
C THR A 67 -3.55 -17.25 4.32
N LEU A 68 -2.34 -17.63 4.79
CA LEU A 68 -1.64 -18.80 4.25
C LEU A 68 -2.50 -20.06 4.41
N GLY A 69 -2.59 -20.86 3.35
CA GLY A 69 -3.38 -22.09 3.32
C GLY A 69 -4.85 -21.89 2.93
N ASP A 70 -5.35 -20.65 2.78
CA ASP A 70 -6.69 -20.43 2.22
C ASP A 70 -6.78 -20.99 0.80
N ILE A 71 -7.94 -21.55 0.46
CA ILE A 71 -8.26 -21.97 -0.91
C ILE A 71 -9.03 -20.83 -1.57
N VAL A 72 -8.42 -20.17 -2.54
CA VAL A 72 -9.03 -19.07 -3.30
C VAL A 72 -9.70 -19.58 -4.55
N LEU A 73 -10.93 -19.12 -4.81
CA LEU A 73 -11.65 -19.35 -6.06
C LEU A 73 -11.32 -18.22 -7.05
N LEU A 74 -10.83 -18.61 -8.21
CA LEU A 74 -10.49 -17.69 -9.30
C LEU A 74 -11.48 -17.87 -10.45
N SER A 75 -11.97 -16.76 -10.99
CA SER A 75 -12.82 -16.69 -12.18
C SER A 75 -12.39 -15.55 -13.07
N ALA A 76 -12.82 -15.57 -14.32
CA ALA A 76 -12.53 -14.47 -15.27
C ALA A 76 -12.87 -13.10 -14.68
N GLY A 77 -11.93 -12.16 -14.76
CA GLY A 77 -12.01 -10.82 -14.16
C GLY A 77 -11.53 -10.74 -12.70
N SER A 78 -11.24 -11.84 -12.02
CA SER A 78 -10.70 -11.82 -10.66
C SER A 78 -9.27 -11.29 -10.65
N ILE A 79 -8.94 -10.46 -9.63
CA ILE A 79 -7.57 -10.10 -9.30
C ILE A 79 -7.03 -11.14 -8.32
N ILE A 80 -5.82 -11.60 -8.56
CA ILE A 80 -5.16 -12.61 -7.72
C ILE A 80 -4.67 -11.94 -6.44
N PRO A 81 -5.19 -12.36 -5.25
CA PRO A 81 -5.00 -11.63 -3.99
C PRO A 81 -3.66 -11.91 -3.30
N ALA A 82 -3.00 -13.01 -3.65
CA ALA A 82 -1.78 -13.50 -3.02
C ALA A 82 -1.04 -14.42 -4.00
N ASP A 83 0.16 -14.90 -3.67
CA ASP A 83 0.79 -15.94 -4.48
C ASP A 83 0.11 -17.28 -4.19
N LEU A 84 -0.43 -17.89 -5.25
CA LEU A 84 -1.27 -19.08 -5.18
C LEU A 84 -0.63 -20.24 -5.94
N ARG A 85 -0.63 -21.43 -5.35
CA ARG A 85 -0.40 -22.71 -6.05
C ARG A 85 -1.74 -23.22 -6.56
N ILE A 86 -1.83 -23.49 -7.85
CA ILE A 86 -3.05 -24.01 -8.48
C ILE A 86 -3.24 -25.49 -8.11
N ILE A 87 -4.44 -25.82 -7.67
CA ILE A 87 -4.87 -27.19 -7.33
C ILE A 87 -5.94 -27.74 -8.25
N GLU A 88 -6.76 -26.85 -8.84
CA GLU A 88 -7.72 -27.16 -9.89
C GLU A 88 -7.68 -26.03 -10.93
N SER A 89 -7.73 -26.37 -12.22
CA SER A 89 -7.72 -25.41 -13.31
C SER A 89 -8.61 -25.87 -14.45
N LYS A 90 -9.40 -24.92 -14.99
CA LYS A 90 -10.20 -25.14 -16.19
C LYS A 90 -10.00 -23.95 -17.13
N ASP A 91 -9.23 -24.17 -18.20
CA ASP A 91 -8.92 -23.17 -19.23
C ASP A 91 -8.47 -21.83 -18.66
N LEU A 92 -7.64 -21.86 -17.61
CA LEU A 92 -7.16 -20.68 -16.90
C LEU A 92 -6.09 -19.95 -17.71
N TYR A 93 -6.37 -18.70 -18.05
CA TYR A 93 -5.39 -17.76 -18.63
C TYR A 93 -5.26 -16.54 -17.72
N VAL A 94 -4.02 -16.19 -17.42
CA VAL A 94 -3.66 -15.10 -16.50
C VAL A 94 -2.84 -14.05 -17.24
N GLY A 95 -3.25 -12.79 -17.13
CA GLY A 95 -2.46 -11.65 -17.61
C GLY A 95 -1.44 -11.24 -16.55
N GLN A 96 -0.16 -11.28 -16.90
CA GLN A 96 0.95 -10.95 -16.00
C GLN A 96 1.64 -9.62 -16.35
N ALA A 97 1.04 -8.81 -17.20
CA ALA A 97 1.59 -7.52 -17.65
C ALA A 97 2.00 -6.59 -16.50
N SER A 98 1.30 -6.64 -15.36
CA SER A 98 1.64 -5.86 -14.17
C SER A 98 2.98 -6.24 -13.52
N LEU A 99 3.49 -7.44 -13.76
CA LEU A 99 4.73 -7.94 -13.18
C LEU A 99 5.87 -8.03 -14.20
N THR A 100 5.59 -8.50 -15.41
CA THR A 100 6.58 -8.75 -16.47
C THR A 100 6.66 -7.61 -17.47
N GLY A 101 5.60 -6.79 -17.57
CA GLY A 101 5.44 -5.80 -18.64
C GLY A 101 4.99 -6.39 -19.99
N GLU A 102 4.89 -7.71 -20.10
CA GLU A 102 4.46 -8.41 -21.30
C GLU A 102 2.93 -8.55 -21.32
N SER A 103 2.31 -8.26 -22.46
CA SER A 103 0.84 -8.27 -22.60
C SER A 103 0.26 -9.66 -22.89
N ASP A 104 1.10 -10.66 -23.03
CA ASP A 104 0.65 -12.01 -23.36
C ASP A 104 -0.02 -12.69 -22.18
N ASN A 105 -1.12 -13.40 -22.49
CA ASN A 105 -1.85 -14.18 -21.50
C ASN A 105 -1.22 -15.57 -21.39
N ILE A 106 -0.85 -15.95 -20.17
CA ILE A 106 -0.18 -17.20 -19.90
C ILE A 106 -1.20 -18.23 -19.45
N LYS A 107 -1.21 -19.39 -20.07
CA LYS A 107 -2.00 -20.54 -19.62
C LYS A 107 -1.44 -21.07 -18.31
N LYS A 108 -2.30 -21.27 -17.34
CA LYS A 108 -1.93 -21.82 -16.03
C LYS A 108 -2.57 -23.19 -15.82
N THR A 109 -1.78 -24.13 -15.35
CA THR A 109 -2.16 -25.54 -15.17
C THR A 109 -1.85 -25.99 -13.73
N VAL A 110 -2.33 -27.17 -13.36
CA VAL A 110 -2.04 -27.77 -12.04
C VAL A 110 -0.61 -28.31 -11.99
N GLU A 111 -0.16 -28.91 -13.09
CA GLU A 111 1.17 -29.50 -13.20
C GLU A 111 2.17 -28.50 -13.78
N LEU A 112 3.42 -28.64 -13.44
CA LEU A 112 4.50 -27.91 -14.05
C LEU A 112 4.89 -28.65 -15.33
N GLU A 113 4.57 -28.07 -16.50
CA GLU A 113 4.87 -28.70 -17.81
C GLU A 113 6.34 -28.48 -18.20
N ASN A 114 7.00 -27.45 -17.65
CA ASN A 114 8.39 -27.12 -17.96
C ASN A 114 9.39 -27.86 -17.07
N ASN A 115 10.53 -28.27 -17.64
CA ASN A 115 11.63 -28.88 -16.91
C ASN A 115 12.18 -27.88 -15.88
N GLN A 116 12.31 -28.30 -14.63
CA GLN A 116 12.76 -27.45 -13.50
C GLN A 116 14.15 -26.82 -13.68
N GLU A 117 14.92 -27.25 -14.65
CA GLU A 117 16.31 -26.79 -14.90
C GLU A 117 16.39 -25.49 -15.72
N GLU A 118 15.28 -25.00 -16.32
CA GLU A 118 15.24 -23.83 -17.21
C GLU A 118 14.24 -22.75 -16.76
N LEU A 119 13.91 -22.67 -15.48
CA LEU A 119 12.95 -21.69 -14.94
C LEU A 119 13.66 -20.38 -14.61
N ASP A 120 13.89 -19.54 -15.59
CA ASP A 120 14.57 -18.23 -15.42
C ASP A 120 13.58 -17.07 -15.18
N SER A 121 12.31 -17.24 -15.55
CA SER A 121 11.29 -16.19 -15.48
C SER A 121 10.08 -16.60 -14.64
N ILE A 122 9.37 -15.61 -14.11
CA ILE A 122 8.06 -15.82 -13.45
C ILE A 122 7.06 -16.46 -14.39
N SER A 123 7.14 -16.15 -15.69
CA SER A 123 6.27 -16.66 -16.73
C SER A 123 6.33 -18.18 -16.81
N ASP A 124 7.48 -18.77 -16.46
CA ASP A 124 7.76 -20.20 -16.62
C ASP A 124 7.08 -21.07 -15.56
N PHE A 125 6.54 -20.46 -14.50
CA PHE A 125 5.76 -21.18 -13.48
C PHE A 125 4.30 -21.33 -13.88
N ASP A 126 3.96 -22.37 -14.63
CA ASP A 126 2.58 -22.62 -15.09
C ASP A 126 1.60 -22.92 -13.97
N ASN A 127 2.10 -23.40 -12.83
CA ASN A 127 1.30 -23.86 -11.70
C ASN A 127 1.19 -22.86 -10.55
N ILE A 128 1.75 -21.64 -10.72
CA ILE A 128 1.71 -20.56 -9.74
C ILE A 128 1.05 -19.33 -10.36
N CYS A 129 0.11 -18.73 -9.61
CA CYS A 129 -0.44 -17.44 -9.90
C CYS A 129 0.14 -16.43 -8.90
N PHE A 130 0.57 -15.26 -9.39
CA PHE A 130 1.23 -14.25 -8.58
C PHE A 130 0.27 -13.12 -8.19
N MET A 131 0.45 -12.59 -6.99
CA MET A 131 -0.31 -11.43 -6.50
C MET A 131 -0.27 -10.26 -7.47
N GLY A 132 -1.43 -9.60 -7.67
CA GLY A 132 -1.53 -8.40 -8.52
C GLY A 132 -1.71 -8.69 -10.01
N THR A 133 -1.74 -9.95 -10.42
CA THR A 133 -2.11 -10.37 -11.77
C THR A 133 -3.62 -10.59 -11.87
N ASN A 134 -4.16 -10.67 -13.09
CA ASN A 134 -5.59 -10.81 -13.32
C ASN A 134 -5.93 -12.07 -14.13
N VAL A 135 -7.03 -12.69 -13.78
CA VAL A 135 -7.59 -13.80 -14.56
C VAL A 135 -8.28 -13.25 -15.81
N VAL A 136 -7.81 -13.63 -16.98
CA VAL A 136 -8.38 -13.21 -18.27
C VAL A 136 -9.53 -14.11 -18.68
N SER A 137 -9.35 -15.42 -18.54
CA SER A 137 -10.40 -16.41 -18.86
C SER A 137 -10.23 -17.68 -18.01
N GLY A 138 -11.27 -18.48 -17.98
CA GLY A 138 -11.31 -19.74 -17.24
C GLY A 138 -11.60 -19.59 -15.76
N SER A 139 -11.38 -20.67 -15.03
CA SER A 139 -11.57 -20.74 -13.58
C SER A 139 -10.55 -21.67 -12.93
N ALA A 140 -10.24 -21.41 -11.65
CA ALA A 140 -9.30 -22.23 -10.91
C ALA A 140 -9.56 -22.20 -9.41
N LYS A 141 -9.00 -23.17 -8.69
CA LYS A 141 -8.78 -23.11 -7.25
C LYS A 141 -7.29 -23.09 -6.97
N GLY A 142 -6.87 -22.21 -6.10
CA GLY A 142 -5.47 -22.09 -5.70
C GLY A 142 -5.32 -21.99 -4.19
N VAL A 143 -4.28 -22.64 -3.67
CA VAL A 143 -3.89 -22.52 -2.25
C VAL A 143 -2.93 -21.35 -2.09
N VAL A 144 -3.18 -20.52 -1.10
CA VAL A 144 -2.30 -19.38 -0.75
C VAL A 144 -0.99 -19.89 -0.19
N ILE A 145 0.12 -19.58 -0.85
CA ILE A 145 1.48 -19.97 -0.46
C ILE A 145 2.32 -18.82 0.08
N LYS A 146 2.02 -17.58 -0.32
CA LYS A 146 2.65 -16.35 0.21
C LYS A 146 1.65 -15.20 0.23
N ILE A 147 1.79 -14.31 1.23
CA ILE A 147 0.92 -13.14 1.43
C ILE A 147 1.76 -11.87 1.64
N GLY A 148 1.17 -10.71 1.33
CA GLY A 148 1.74 -9.39 1.60
C GLY A 148 3.17 -9.21 1.09
N ASP A 149 4.06 -8.73 1.94
CA ASP A 149 5.47 -8.43 1.60
C ASP A 149 6.29 -9.68 1.21
N SER A 150 5.84 -10.88 1.56
CA SER A 150 6.51 -12.13 1.20
C SER A 150 6.21 -12.59 -0.21
N THR A 151 5.17 -12.04 -0.85
CA THR A 151 4.81 -12.34 -2.24
C THR A 151 5.87 -11.82 -3.21
N TYR A 152 5.83 -12.30 -4.43
CA TYR A 152 6.73 -11.79 -5.47
C TYR A 152 6.55 -10.29 -5.70
N PHE A 153 5.31 -9.83 -5.81
CA PHE A 153 4.97 -8.42 -5.95
C PHE A 153 5.44 -7.59 -4.73
N GLY A 154 5.23 -8.10 -3.52
CA GLY A 154 5.65 -7.45 -2.28
C GLY A 154 7.16 -7.21 -2.22
N LYS A 155 7.96 -8.18 -2.66
CA LYS A 155 9.42 -8.03 -2.73
C LYS A 155 9.85 -6.93 -3.69
N ILE A 156 9.24 -6.84 -4.88
CA ILE A 156 9.51 -5.78 -5.85
C ILE A 156 9.13 -4.42 -5.26
N ALA A 157 7.92 -4.31 -4.69
CA ALA A 157 7.43 -3.07 -4.08
C ALA A 157 8.34 -2.57 -2.96
N ASN A 158 8.80 -3.47 -2.09
CA ASN A 158 9.74 -3.15 -1.01
C ASN A 158 11.11 -2.69 -1.53
N THR A 159 11.62 -3.30 -2.61
CA THR A 159 12.87 -2.87 -3.24
C THR A 159 12.78 -1.44 -3.78
N VAL A 160 11.68 -1.11 -4.45
CA VAL A 160 11.43 0.24 -4.98
C VAL A 160 11.22 1.26 -3.85
N THR A 161 10.56 0.87 -2.77
CA THR A 161 10.27 1.77 -1.63
C THR A 161 11.49 2.00 -0.75
N SER A 162 12.33 1.00 -0.55
CA SER A 162 13.58 1.09 0.22
C SER A 162 14.61 2.00 -0.45
N GLY A 163 14.52 2.18 -1.76
CA GLY A 163 15.38 3.07 -2.55
C GLY A 163 15.01 4.55 -2.50
N LYS A 164 14.03 4.98 -1.69
CA LYS A 164 13.75 6.42 -1.48
C LYS A 164 14.85 7.07 -0.64
N GLU A 165 16.03 7.24 -1.23
CA GLU A 165 16.99 8.22 -0.71
C GLU A 165 16.30 9.59 -0.67
N LYS A 166 16.50 10.32 0.46
CA LYS A 166 16.08 11.71 0.57
C LYS A 166 16.56 12.46 -0.67
N THR A 167 15.67 13.10 -1.38
CA THR A 167 16.02 13.89 -2.57
C THR A 167 17.07 14.96 -2.19
N ALA A 168 17.89 15.37 -3.14
CA ALA A 168 18.87 16.44 -2.93
C ALA A 168 18.19 17.70 -2.37
N PHE A 169 16.95 17.97 -2.79
CA PHE A 169 16.11 19.06 -2.27
C PHE A 169 15.77 18.90 -0.78
N GLN A 170 15.37 17.70 -0.34
CA GLN A 170 15.09 17.44 1.08
C GLN A 170 16.35 17.55 1.95
N LYS A 171 17.50 17.08 1.46
CA LYS A 171 18.79 17.26 2.14
C LYS A 171 19.17 18.74 2.23
N GLY A 172 18.88 19.53 1.18
CA GLY A 172 19.09 20.98 1.17
C GLY A 172 18.23 21.71 2.19
N ILE A 173 16.92 21.44 2.24
CA ILE A 173 16.00 22.05 3.23
C ILE A 173 16.44 21.69 4.66
N GLU A 174 16.81 20.44 4.93
CA GLU A 174 17.26 20.02 6.25
C GLU A 174 18.53 20.76 6.70
N SER A 175 19.45 21.02 5.77
CA SER A 175 20.68 21.79 6.04
C SER A 175 20.38 23.25 6.34
N ILE A 176 19.52 23.89 5.56
CA ILE A 176 19.07 25.29 5.77
C ILE A 176 18.34 25.41 7.10
N SER A 177 17.44 24.49 7.43
CA SER A 177 16.72 24.48 8.70
C SER A 177 17.66 24.39 9.90
N LYS A 178 18.67 23.51 9.84
CA LYS A 178 19.70 23.39 10.89
C LYS A 178 20.52 24.67 11.04
N LEU A 179 20.83 25.35 9.92
CA LEU A 179 21.56 26.62 9.94
C LEU A 179 20.73 27.74 10.57
N LEU A 180 19.45 27.84 10.22
CA LEU A 180 18.53 28.83 10.80
C LEU A 180 18.33 28.62 12.31
N ILE A 181 18.20 27.37 12.76
CA ILE A 181 18.10 27.04 14.18
C ILE A 181 19.38 27.48 14.92
N ARG A 182 20.58 27.24 14.36
CA ARG A 182 21.84 27.67 14.96
C ARG A 182 21.96 29.20 15.07
N ILE A 183 21.56 29.92 14.01
CA ILE A 183 21.55 31.38 14.01
C ILE A 183 20.57 31.91 15.07
N CYS A 184 19.37 31.34 15.16
CA CYS A 184 18.36 31.74 16.13
C CYS A 184 18.84 31.49 17.58
N LEU A 185 19.50 30.36 17.85
CA LEU A 185 20.08 30.04 19.16
C LEU A 185 21.30 30.92 19.53
N LEU A 186 22.06 31.40 18.54
CA LEU A 186 23.20 32.31 18.80
C LEU A 186 22.74 33.76 19.03
N TYR A 187 21.57 34.14 18.57
CA TYR A 187 21.04 35.49 18.70
C TYR A 187 20.22 35.67 20.01
N THR A 188 19.83 34.58 20.66
CA THR A 188 19.13 34.62 21.97
C THR A 188 20.13 34.46 23.12
#